data_3474367c4d8068b8e9a99d761445bf2d
#
_entry.id   3474367c4d8068b8e9a99d761445bf2d
#
_cell.length_a   1.000
_cell.length_b   1.000
_cell.length_c   1.000
_cell.angle_alpha   90.00
_cell.angle_beta   90.00
_cell.angle_gamma   90.00
#
_symmetry.space_group_name_H-M   'P 1'
#
loop_
_entity.id
_entity.type
_entity.pdbx_description
1 polymer ?
#
loop_
_entity_poly.entity_id
_entity_poly.type
_entity_poly.pdbx_seq_one_letter_code
_entity_poly.pdbx_strand_id
1 'polypeptide(L)'
;RLTLCRKLVQPIQEQFRFLYKEDMEKFNKQKAAYERNKKKDANLIAPKQPRPKMLIIPANSSATMVYQILSENDGRGLMFETEGDTLANVFSSDYGNYSDGFRKAFHHEPISYMRRKDHEYVELLEPKLSTVLSGTPRQIASLIPDTENGLFSRFIFYYVDFKLTWLNVFGSNKEDSIDGIFDTIGKQVLELYQHLQGNPQIRFCLTSRQKDLFNCYFRTAQHTYHDKLGDDFIASVRRMGLITYRIAMVLSMLRMVDEKDFPELIYCHDEDFECAMIISKVLIQHTERVYTELS
;
A
#
# COMPACT_ATOMS: atom_id res chain seq x y z
N ARG A 1 -3.24 9.00 -15.48
CA ARG A 1 -4.14 9.28 -14.33
C ARG A 1 -3.57 8.70 -13.05
N LEU A 2 -3.09 7.46 -13.02
CA LEU A 2 -2.45 6.88 -11.84
C LEU A 2 -1.22 7.70 -11.40
N THR A 3 -0.46 8.24 -12.34
CA THR A 3 0.69 9.12 -12.08
C THR A 3 0.31 10.34 -11.22
N LEU A 4 -0.90 10.89 -11.38
CA LEU A 4 -1.41 11.97 -10.52
C LEU A 4 -1.62 11.49 -9.09
N CYS A 5 -2.17 10.28 -8.89
CA CYS A 5 -2.38 9.73 -7.55
C CYS A 5 -1.05 9.56 -6.78
N ARG A 6 0.08 9.37 -7.46
CA ARG A 6 1.40 9.33 -6.83
C ARG A 6 1.75 10.64 -6.13
N LYS A 7 1.25 11.78 -6.61
CA LYS A 7 1.47 13.09 -5.99
C LYS A 7 0.91 13.16 -4.56
N LEU A 8 -0.10 12.35 -4.23
CA LEU A 8 -0.67 12.30 -2.88
C LEU A 8 0.32 11.82 -1.83
N VAL A 9 1.24 10.94 -2.20
CA VAL A 9 2.24 10.33 -1.30
C VAL A 9 3.66 10.83 -1.55
N GLN A 10 3.86 11.59 -2.63
CA GLN A 10 5.16 12.13 -3.00
C GLN A 10 5.80 12.99 -1.89
N PRO A 11 5.07 13.89 -1.19
CA PRO A 11 5.64 14.69 -0.10
C PRO A 11 6.21 13.84 1.04
N ILE A 12 5.60 12.69 1.37
CA ILE A 12 6.12 11.76 2.38
C ILE A 12 7.44 11.14 1.90
N GLN A 13 7.51 10.73 0.62
CA GLN A 13 8.74 10.19 0.03
C GLN A 13 9.87 11.23 0.01
N GLU A 14 9.56 12.49 -0.23
CA GLU A 14 10.53 13.59 -0.20
C GLU A 14 11.03 13.85 1.22
N GLN A 15 10.17 13.78 2.23
CA GLN A 15 10.57 13.85 3.63
C GLN A 15 11.58 12.75 3.99
N PHE A 16 11.34 11.51 3.55
CA PHE A 16 12.29 10.41 3.79
C PHE A 16 13.63 10.64 3.11
N ARG A 17 13.63 11.17 1.88
CA ARG A 17 14.88 11.52 1.17
C ARG A 17 15.64 12.63 1.90
N PHE A 18 14.93 13.62 2.41
CA PHE A 18 15.54 14.70 3.18
C PHE A 18 16.21 14.18 4.46
N LEU A 19 15.48 13.39 5.27
CA LEU A 19 16.02 12.79 6.49
C LEU A 19 17.23 11.90 6.21
N TYR A 20 17.17 11.08 5.18
CA TYR A 20 18.32 10.26 4.78
C TYR A 20 19.54 11.10 4.40
N LYS A 21 19.34 12.22 3.70
CA LYS A 21 20.42 13.14 3.35
C LYS A 21 21.09 13.73 4.59
N GLU A 22 20.32 14.14 5.56
CA GLU A 22 20.84 14.63 6.85
C GLU A 22 21.65 13.55 7.60
N ASP A 23 21.14 12.31 7.63
CA ASP A 23 21.84 11.20 8.27
C ASP A 23 23.13 10.84 7.55
N MET A 24 23.17 10.92 6.21
CA MET A 24 24.38 10.75 5.43
C MET A 24 25.41 11.85 5.68
N GLU A 25 24.98 13.09 5.85
CA GLU A 25 25.88 14.21 6.22
C GLU A 25 26.50 14.00 7.61
N LYS A 26 25.69 13.58 8.60
CA LYS A 26 26.18 13.20 9.94
C LYS A 26 27.19 12.04 9.88
N PHE A 27 26.84 10.98 9.12
CA PHE A 27 27.72 9.84 8.91
C PHE A 27 29.06 10.25 8.29
N ASN A 28 29.05 11.07 7.25
CA ASN A 28 30.27 11.52 6.58
C ASN A 28 31.19 12.32 7.55
N LYS A 29 30.61 13.16 8.41
CA LYS A 29 31.36 13.86 9.47
C LYS A 29 31.97 12.89 10.48
N GLN A 30 31.19 11.91 10.94
CA GLN A 30 31.65 10.88 11.88
C GLN A 30 32.74 9.99 11.27
N LYS A 31 32.56 9.58 9.99
CA LYS A 31 33.55 8.80 9.26
C LYS A 31 34.87 9.55 9.09
N ALA A 32 34.81 10.83 8.76
CA ALA A 32 36.02 11.67 8.66
C ALA A 32 36.74 11.80 10.01
N ALA A 33 36.00 11.96 11.11
CA ALA A 33 36.56 11.99 12.45
C ALA A 33 37.18 10.62 12.86
N TYR A 34 36.49 9.53 12.56
CA TYR A 34 36.99 8.16 12.77
C TYR A 34 38.31 7.93 12.00
N GLU A 35 38.36 8.24 10.70
CA GLU A 35 39.56 8.06 9.88
C GLU A 35 40.77 8.84 10.40
N ARG A 36 40.56 10.04 10.98
CA ARG A 36 41.63 10.84 11.60
C ARG A 36 42.15 10.24 12.90
N ASN A 37 41.28 9.59 13.68
CA ASN A 37 41.60 9.16 15.04
C ASN A 37 41.87 7.66 15.17
N LYS A 38 41.49 6.82 14.22
CA LYS A 38 41.63 5.36 14.26
C LYS A 38 43.06 4.84 14.50
N LYS A 39 44.07 5.65 14.15
CA LYS A 39 45.48 5.31 14.41
C LYS A 39 45.91 5.66 15.84
N LYS A 40 45.16 6.49 16.54
CA LYS A 40 45.47 6.96 17.90
C LYS A 40 44.72 6.16 18.98
N ASP A 41 43.57 5.61 18.63
CA ASP A 41 42.72 4.83 19.53
C ASP A 41 42.21 3.58 18.82
N ALA A 42 42.73 2.43 19.22
CA ALA A 42 42.36 1.12 18.66
C ALA A 42 40.95 0.65 19.04
N ASN A 43 40.31 1.30 20.04
CA ASN A 43 38.96 0.96 20.52
C ASN A 43 37.86 1.76 19.82
N LEU A 44 38.22 2.66 18.89
CA LEU A 44 37.22 3.44 18.14
C LEU A 44 36.37 2.52 17.25
N ILE A 45 35.07 2.59 17.45
CA ILE A 45 34.10 1.86 16.61
C ILE A 45 33.85 2.65 15.32
N ALA A 46 33.96 1.97 14.18
CA ALA A 46 33.68 2.59 12.90
C ALA A 46 32.19 2.97 12.81
N PRO A 47 31.85 4.19 12.36
CA PRO A 47 30.44 4.60 12.19
C PRO A 47 29.77 3.75 11.13
N LYS A 48 28.54 3.31 11.43
CA LYS A 48 27.73 2.51 10.50
C LYS A 48 27.02 3.45 9.51
N GLN A 49 27.14 3.14 8.23
CA GLN A 49 26.46 3.90 7.19
C GLN A 49 24.94 3.78 7.35
N PRO A 50 24.18 4.89 7.36
CA PRO A 50 22.74 4.86 7.40
C PRO A 50 22.19 4.20 6.13
N ARG A 51 21.14 3.43 6.29
CA ARG A 51 20.46 2.79 5.17
C ARG A 51 19.35 3.71 4.65
N PRO A 52 19.08 3.73 3.33
CA PRO A 52 18.05 4.59 2.77
C PRO A 52 16.66 4.12 3.24
N LYS A 53 15.93 5.02 3.90
CA LYS A 53 14.49 4.84 4.16
C LYS A 53 13.70 5.35 2.96
N MET A 54 12.71 4.59 2.51
CA MET A 54 11.85 4.98 1.40
C MET A 54 10.43 4.45 1.60
N LEU A 55 9.45 5.30 1.37
CA LEU A 55 8.05 4.89 1.36
C LEU A 55 7.74 4.04 0.12
N ILE A 56 8.16 4.52 -1.06
CA ILE A 56 7.84 3.89 -2.34
C ILE A 56 8.93 2.88 -2.67
N ILE A 57 8.55 1.61 -2.62
CA ILE A 57 9.41 0.46 -2.95
C ILE A 57 9.30 0.19 -4.45
N PRO A 58 10.41 0.18 -5.21
CA PRO A 58 10.37 -0.14 -6.63
C PRO A 58 9.86 -1.57 -6.88
N ALA A 59 8.93 -1.75 -7.82
CA ALA A 59 8.32 -3.05 -8.10
C ALA A 59 9.31 -4.08 -8.70
N ASN A 60 10.42 -3.62 -9.29
CA ASN A 60 11.50 -4.46 -9.81
C ASN A 60 12.52 -4.89 -8.74
N SER A 61 12.25 -4.64 -7.46
CA SER A 61 13.13 -5.07 -6.36
C SER A 61 13.03 -6.57 -6.12
N SER A 62 14.16 -7.20 -5.71
CA SER A 62 14.13 -8.59 -5.25
C SER A 62 13.36 -8.75 -3.94
N ALA A 63 12.84 -9.94 -3.66
CA ALA A 63 12.15 -10.27 -2.41
C ALA A 63 12.90 -9.78 -1.16
N THR A 64 14.18 -10.10 -1.08
CA THR A 64 15.02 -9.72 0.06
C THR A 64 15.18 -8.21 0.21
N MET A 65 15.27 -7.47 -0.90
CA MET A 65 15.34 -6.01 -0.86
C MET A 65 14.02 -5.40 -0.39
N VAL A 66 12.88 -5.93 -0.85
CA VAL A 66 11.55 -5.49 -0.38
C VAL A 66 11.42 -5.67 1.13
N TYR A 67 11.77 -6.86 1.66
CA TYR A 67 11.68 -7.13 3.10
C TYR A 67 12.68 -6.31 3.91
N GLN A 68 13.87 -6.05 3.37
CA GLN A 68 14.85 -5.20 4.01
C GLN A 68 14.35 -3.75 4.11
N ILE A 69 13.82 -3.19 3.03
CA ILE A 69 13.27 -1.83 3.04
C ILE A 69 12.11 -1.73 4.03
N LEU A 70 11.21 -2.71 4.05
CA LEU A 70 10.12 -2.76 5.03
C LEU A 70 10.67 -2.79 6.45
N SER A 71 11.68 -3.61 6.74
CA SER A 71 12.30 -3.70 8.07
C SER A 71 12.92 -2.37 8.52
N GLU A 72 13.55 -1.65 7.60
CA GLU A 72 14.17 -0.35 7.87
C GLU A 72 13.14 0.79 8.02
N ASN A 73 11.91 0.54 7.60
CA ASN A 73 10.78 1.48 7.62
C ASN A 73 9.67 1.03 8.57
N ASP A 74 10.01 0.38 9.67
CA ASP A 74 9.06 -0.08 10.71
C ASP A 74 7.92 -0.94 10.14
N GLY A 75 8.23 -1.79 9.17
CA GLY A 75 7.29 -2.68 8.48
C GLY A 75 6.43 -2.01 7.41
N ARG A 76 6.57 -0.72 7.16
CA ARG A 76 5.70 0.07 6.29
C ARG A 76 6.30 0.30 4.92
N GLY A 77 5.48 0.18 3.87
CA GLY A 77 5.90 0.48 2.51
C GLY A 77 4.73 0.57 1.53
N LEU A 78 4.98 1.25 0.42
CA LEU A 78 4.06 1.38 -0.69
C LEU A 78 4.76 0.95 -1.97
N MET A 79 4.22 -0.03 -2.67
CA MET A 79 4.60 -0.34 -4.03
C MET A 79 3.64 0.37 -4.97
N PHE A 80 4.14 1.29 -5.77
CA PHE A 80 3.33 2.11 -6.66
C PHE A 80 3.91 2.03 -8.08
N GLU A 81 3.23 1.28 -8.96
CA GLU A 81 3.71 0.99 -10.31
C GLU A 81 2.61 1.24 -11.36
N THR A 82 2.97 1.98 -12.40
CA THR A 82 2.06 2.31 -13.51
C THR A 82 2.00 1.23 -14.57
N GLU A 83 2.97 0.33 -14.59
CA GLU A 83 3.09 -0.79 -15.53
C GLU A 83 3.15 -2.10 -14.74
N GLY A 84 2.00 -2.80 -14.69
CA GLY A 84 1.85 -4.01 -13.88
C GLY A 84 2.76 -5.18 -14.29
N ASP A 85 3.25 -5.18 -15.52
CA ASP A 85 4.20 -6.17 -16.04
C ASP A 85 5.58 -6.08 -15.35
N THR A 86 5.96 -4.92 -14.80
CA THR A 86 7.18 -4.79 -14.02
C THR A 86 7.20 -5.77 -12.84
N LEU A 87 6.10 -5.84 -12.08
CA LEU A 87 5.97 -6.79 -10.97
C LEU A 87 5.74 -8.22 -11.47
N ALA A 88 4.99 -8.41 -12.57
CA ALA A 88 4.76 -9.71 -13.17
C ALA A 88 6.08 -10.38 -13.61
N ASN A 89 6.99 -9.61 -14.21
CA ASN A 89 8.31 -10.09 -14.63
C ASN A 89 9.16 -10.53 -13.41
N VAL A 90 9.06 -9.82 -12.29
CA VAL A 90 9.75 -10.22 -11.05
C VAL A 90 9.17 -11.52 -10.50
N PHE A 91 7.84 -11.66 -10.45
CA PHE A 91 7.19 -12.88 -9.96
C PHE A 91 7.45 -14.11 -10.83
N SER A 92 7.71 -13.91 -12.12
CA SER A 92 8.06 -14.98 -13.06
C SER A 92 9.51 -15.42 -12.98
N SER A 93 10.37 -14.66 -12.28
CA SER A 93 11.79 -15.00 -12.17
C SER A 93 12.06 -16.01 -11.04
N ASP A 94 13.04 -16.91 -11.23
CA ASP A 94 13.36 -17.99 -10.29
C ASP A 94 13.68 -17.52 -8.86
N TYR A 95 14.17 -16.30 -8.70
CA TYR A 95 14.57 -15.72 -7.41
C TYR A 95 13.69 -14.54 -6.98
N GLY A 96 12.65 -14.20 -7.73
CA GLY A 96 11.88 -12.99 -7.55
C GLY A 96 10.46 -13.19 -7.03
N ASN A 97 9.94 -14.42 -7.05
CA ASN A 97 8.55 -14.63 -6.63
C ASN A 97 8.40 -14.50 -5.11
N TYR A 98 7.84 -13.40 -4.69
CA TYR A 98 7.47 -13.14 -3.29
C TYR A 98 5.97 -12.88 -3.12
N SER A 99 5.15 -13.52 -3.95
CA SER A 99 3.68 -13.43 -3.85
C SER A 99 3.15 -13.92 -2.50
N ASP A 100 3.85 -14.86 -1.84
CA ASP A 100 3.57 -15.27 -0.46
C ASP A 100 3.73 -14.13 0.53
N GLY A 101 4.74 -13.27 0.36
CA GLY A 101 4.94 -12.07 1.16
C GLY A 101 3.77 -11.09 1.04
N PHE A 102 3.21 -10.90 -0.15
CA PHE A 102 1.99 -10.10 -0.34
C PHE A 102 0.79 -10.70 0.40
N ARG A 103 0.65 -12.03 0.34
CA ARG A 103 -0.43 -12.73 1.04
C ARG A 103 -0.33 -12.60 2.55
N LYS A 104 0.88 -12.69 3.11
CA LYS A 104 1.17 -12.48 4.54
C LYS A 104 0.98 -11.02 4.94
N ALA A 105 1.54 -10.08 4.17
CA ALA A 105 1.42 -8.65 4.47
C ALA A 105 -0.03 -8.16 4.47
N PHE A 106 -0.92 -8.74 3.66
CA PHE A 106 -2.35 -8.42 3.67
C PHE A 106 -3.00 -8.67 5.05
N HIS A 107 -2.57 -9.68 5.77
CA HIS A 107 -3.05 -10.03 7.11
C HIS A 107 -2.12 -9.57 8.24
N HIS A 108 -1.05 -8.84 7.91
CA HIS A 108 0.01 -8.44 8.86
C HIS A 108 0.68 -9.64 9.54
N GLU A 109 0.72 -10.80 8.84
CA GLU A 109 1.38 -12.01 9.33
C GLU A 109 2.91 -11.87 9.25
N PRO A 110 3.66 -12.45 10.21
CA PRO A 110 5.11 -12.34 10.21
C PRO A 110 5.77 -12.86 8.95
N ILE A 111 6.77 -12.13 8.48
CA ILE A 111 7.65 -12.51 7.37
C ILE A 111 9.08 -12.53 7.89
N SER A 112 9.75 -13.65 7.74
CA SER A 112 11.18 -13.74 8.09
C SER A 112 11.97 -14.39 6.97
N TYR A 113 13.21 -13.96 6.82
CA TYR A 113 14.16 -14.65 5.96
C TYR A 113 15.57 -14.60 6.57
N MET A 114 16.37 -15.58 6.21
CA MET A 114 17.77 -15.68 6.59
C MET A 114 18.64 -15.93 5.37
N ARG A 115 19.69 -15.15 5.19
CA ARG A 115 20.70 -15.39 4.17
C ARG A 115 21.91 -16.09 4.76
N ARG A 116 22.41 -17.08 4.05
CA ARG A 116 23.64 -17.81 4.42
C ARG A 116 24.87 -16.90 4.36
N LYS A 117 24.93 -16.00 3.38
CA LYS A 117 25.97 -14.99 3.25
C LYS A 117 25.71 -13.89 4.26
N ASP A 118 26.71 -13.57 5.07
CA ASP A 118 26.73 -12.52 6.10
C ASP A 118 25.80 -12.77 7.29
N HIS A 119 25.18 -13.96 7.42
CA HIS A 119 24.19 -14.30 8.46
C HIS A 119 23.10 -13.26 8.62
N GLU A 120 22.69 -12.64 7.52
CA GLU A 120 21.66 -11.63 7.52
C GLU A 120 20.31 -12.27 7.86
N TYR A 121 19.72 -11.83 8.98
CA TYR A 121 18.38 -12.21 9.42
C TYR A 121 17.49 -10.99 9.43
N VAL A 122 16.33 -11.08 8.81
CA VAL A 122 15.28 -10.06 8.85
C VAL A 122 14.00 -10.71 9.31
N GLU A 123 13.35 -10.08 10.27
CA GLU A 123 12.05 -10.46 10.78
C GLU A 123 11.13 -9.25 10.80
N LEU A 124 10.00 -9.38 10.12
CA LEU A 124 8.93 -8.40 10.06
C LEU A 124 7.74 -8.99 10.82
N LEU A 125 7.49 -8.55 12.03
CA LEU A 125 6.39 -9.08 12.84
C LEU A 125 5.02 -8.66 12.31
N GLU A 126 4.89 -7.40 11.88
CA GLU A 126 3.65 -6.83 11.36
C GLU A 126 3.90 -6.03 10.07
N PRO A 127 4.15 -6.69 8.93
CA PRO A 127 4.37 -6.00 7.66
C PRO A 127 3.11 -5.25 7.22
N LYS A 128 3.28 -4.00 6.78
CA LYS A 128 2.23 -3.08 6.33
C LYS A 128 2.58 -2.61 4.92
N LEU A 129 2.44 -3.51 3.94
CA LEU A 129 2.70 -3.23 2.54
C LEU A 129 1.40 -2.90 1.82
N SER A 130 1.32 -1.69 1.29
CA SER A 130 0.28 -1.29 0.35
C SER A 130 0.80 -1.37 -1.08
N THR A 131 -0.07 -1.74 -2.02
CA THR A 131 0.30 -1.89 -3.42
C THR A 131 -0.73 -1.24 -4.32
N VAL A 132 -0.27 -0.39 -5.23
CA VAL A 132 -1.08 0.26 -6.26
C VAL A 132 -0.44 -0.02 -7.60
N LEU A 133 -1.17 -0.72 -8.48
CA LEU A 133 -0.71 -1.10 -9.80
C LEU A 133 -1.72 -0.66 -10.85
N SER A 134 -1.27 -0.34 -12.04
CA SER A 134 -2.15 -0.31 -13.22
C SER A 134 -1.59 -1.17 -14.33
N GLY A 135 -2.48 -1.64 -15.19
CA GLY A 135 -2.10 -2.48 -16.30
C GLY A 135 -3.29 -2.81 -17.19
N THR A 136 -3.00 -3.39 -18.32
CA THR A 136 -4.01 -3.98 -19.20
C THR A 136 -4.48 -5.33 -18.62
N PRO A 137 -5.65 -5.86 -19.04
CA PRO A 137 -6.10 -7.19 -18.62
C PRO A 137 -5.04 -8.27 -18.83
N ARG A 138 -4.28 -8.21 -19.93
CA ARG A 138 -3.21 -9.16 -20.22
C ARG A 138 -2.04 -9.07 -19.23
N GLN A 139 -1.68 -7.86 -18.79
CA GLN A 139 -0.65 -7.67 -17.77
C GLN A 139 -1.10 -8.21 -16.41
N ILE A 140 -2.38 -8.04 -16.07
CA ILE A 140 -2.95 -8.61 -14.86
C ILE A 140 -2.97 -10.15 -14.92
N ALA A 141 -3.33 -10.74 -16.05
CA ALA A 141 -3.25 -12.20 -16.25
C ALA A 141 -1.82 -12.74 -16.07
N SER A 142 -0.81 -11.98 -16.50
CA SER A 142 0.59 -12.36 -16.29
C SER A 142 1.04 -12.24 -14.84
N LEU A 143 0.51 -11.26 -14.09
CA LEU A 143 0.81 -11.06 -12.67
C LEU A 143 0.11 -12.10 -11.77
N ILE A 144 -1.12 -12.45 -12.11
CA ILE A 144 -1.97 -13.38 -11.35
C ILE A 144 -2.43 -14.48 -12.32
N PRO A 145 -1.54 -15.43 -12.65
CA PRO A 145 -1.85 -16.48 -13.63
C PRO A 145 -2.84 -17.51 -13.12
N ASP A 146 -3.10 -17.52 -11.82
CA ASP A 146 -3.99 -18.46 -11.14
C ASP A 146 -4.84 -17.73 -10.10
N THR A 147 -6.14 -17.77 -10.25
CA THR A 147 -7.11 -17.12 -9.36
C THR A 147 -7.26 -17.85 -8.02
N GLU A 148 -6.85 -19.12 -7.94
CA GLU A 148 -6.97 -19.96 -6.74
C GLU A 148 -5.80 -19.76 -5.76
N ASN A 149 -4.65 -19.26 -6.20
CA ASN A 149 -3.46 -19.14 -5.35
C ASN A 149 -3.59 -18.13 -4.19
N GLY A 150 -4.75 -17.51 -4.04
CA GLY A 150 -5.08 -16.57 -2.99
C GLY A 150 -4.50 -15.16 -3.16
N LEU A 151 -3.67 -14.90 -4.17
CA LEU A 151 -3.18 -13.55 -4.47
C LEU A 151 -4.31 -12.71 -5.07
N PHE A 152 -5.07 -13.27 -6.03
CA PHE A 152 -6.20 -12.61 -6.67
C PHE A 152 -7.16 -11.97 -5.67
N SER A 153 -7.61 -12.75 -4.71
CA SER A 153 -8.62 -12.32 -3.73
C SER A 153 -8.13 -11.24 -2.73
N ARG A 154 -6.84 -10.90 -2.74
CA ARG A 154 -6.25 -9.84 -1.92
C ARG A 154 -6.09 -8.51 -2.64
N PHE A 155 -6.26 -8.50 -3.97
CA PHE A 155 -6.31 -7.27 -4.74
C PHE A 155 -7.73 -6.72 -4.84
N ILE A 156 -7.82 -5.40 -4.91
CA ILE A 156 -9.01 -4.67 -5.31
C ILE A 156 -8.85 -4.36 -6.79
N PHE A 157 -9.80 -4.76 -7.61
CA PHE A 157 -9.79 -4.43 -9.01
C PHE A 157 -10.70 -3.24 -9.30
N TYR A 158 -10.16 -2.24 -9.96
CA TYR A 158 -10.91 -1.12 -10.49
C TYR A 158 -10.82 -1.13 -12.01
N TYR A 159 -11.86 -1.63 -12.65
CA TYR A 159 -11.93 -1.72 -14.10
C TYR A 159 -12.37 -0.38 -14.69
N VAL A 160 -11.61 0.13 -15.66
CA VAL A 160 -11.89 1.42 -16.31
C VAL A 160 -12.32 1.18 -17.75
N ASP A 161 -13.58 1.48 -18.06
CA ASP A 161 -14.04 1.51 -19.44
C ASP A 161 -13.68 2.85 -20.09
N PHE A 162 -12.95 2.80 -21.19
CA PHE A 162 -12.57 3.99 -21.93
C PHE A 162 -13.67 4.37 -22.95
N LYS A 163 -14.17 5.60 -22.83
CA LYS A 163 -14.98 6.19 -23.90
C LYS A 163 -14.07 6.58 -25.06
N LEU A 164 -14.45 6.22 -26.30
CA LEU A 164 -13.76 6.63 -27.52
C LEU A 164 -14.02 8.13 -27.78
N THR A 165 -13.37 8.97 -26.99
CA THR A 165 -13.46 10.42 -27.12
C THR A 165 -12.07 10.99 -27.24
N TRP A 166 -11.79 11.66 -28.36
CA TRP A 166 -10.53 12.40 -28.50
C TRP A 166 -10.57 13.62 -27.58
N LEU A 167 -9.58 13.74 -26.70
CA LEU A 167 -9.42 14.91 -25.84
C LEU A 167 -8.49 15.91 -26.52
N ASN A 168 -8.92 17.19 -26.58
CA ASN A 168 -8.06 18.26 -27.07
C ASN A 168 -6.93 18.52 -26.06
N VAL A 169 -5.72 18.14 -26.44
CA VAL A 169 -4.52 18.29 -25.59
C VAL A 169 -3.97 19.72 -25.55
N PHE A 170 -4.47 20.61 -26.44
CA PHE A 170 -4.02 22.00 -26.54
C PHE A 170 -4.90 22.98 -25.77
N GLY A 171 -6.02 22.53 -25.21
CA GLY A 171 -7.06 23.36 -24.58
C GLY A 171 -6.97 23.52 -23.07
N SER A 172 -5.82 23.45 -22.44
CA SER A 172 -5.72 23.56 -20.98
C SER A 172 -5.67 25.02 -20.50
N ASN A 173 -6.72 25.50 -19.83
CA ASN A 173 -6.61 26.66 -18.93
C ASN A 173 -5.76 26.28 -17.71
N LYS A 174 -4.67 27.02 -17.48
CA LYS A 174 -3.68 26.74 -16.41
C LYS A 174 -4.20 27.03 -14.98
N GLU A 175 -5.33 27.68 -14.81
CA GLU A 175 -5.75 28.21 -13.51
C GLU A 175 -6.40 27.19 -12.56
N ASP A 176 -6.96 26.08 -13.11
CA ASP A 176 -7.51 24.96 -12.30
C ASP A 176 -6.86 23.63 -12.70
N SER A 177 -5.53 23.57 -12.71
CA SER A 177 -4.89 22.32 -13.11
C SER A 177 -5.17 21.25 -12.05
N ILE A 178 -5.69 20.10 -12.50
CA ILE A 178 -5.85 18.89 -11.67
C ILE A 178 -4.57 18.61 -10.87
N ASP A 179 -3.42 18.92 -11.42
CA ASP A 179 -2.11 18.84 -10.77
C ASP A 179 -2.03 19.64 -9.46
N GLY A 180 -2.54 20.87 -9.43
CA GLY A 180 -2.54 21.72 -8.25
C GLY A 180 -3.44 21.19 -7.13
N ILE A 181 -4.57 20.57 -7.48
CA ILE A 181 -5.47 19.91 -6.52
C ILE A 181 -4.73 18.74 -5.85
N PHE A 182 -4.09 17.87 -6.64
CA PHE A 182 -3.34 16.73 -6.12
C PHE A 182 -2.14 17.14 -5.25
N ASP A 183 -1.44 18.23 -5.61
CA ASP A 183 -0.34 18.77 -4.82
C ASP A 183 -0.85 19.31 -3.46
N THR A 184 -2.03 19.95 -3.43
CA THR A 184 -2.65 20.44 -2.19
C THR A 184 -3.06 19.28 -1.29
N ILE A 185 -3.76 18.28 -1.83
CA ILE A 185 -4.14 17.08 -1.08
C ILE A 185 -2.89 16.33 -0.59
N GLY A 186 -1.83 16.25 -1.40
CA GLY A 186 -0.56 15.63 -1.00
C GLY A 186 0.07 16.26 0.24
N LYS A 187 -0.05 17.59 0.40
CA LYS A 187 0.40 18.29 1.63
C LYS A 187 -0.46 17.91 2.84
N GLN A 188 -1.77 17.84 2.67
CA GLN A 188 -2.69 17.40 3.75
C GLN A 188 -2.41 15.94 4.16
N VAL A 189 -2.12 15.06 3.20
CA VAL A 189 -1.71 13.67 3.47
C VAL A 189 -0.39 13.61 4.24
N LEU A 190 0.57 14.47 3.92
CA LEU A 190 1.82 14.58 4.69
C LEU A 190 1.57 15.05 6.13
N GLU A 191 0.73 16.06 6.33
CA GLU A 191 0.36 16.56 7.67
C GLU A 191 -0.29 15.44 8.50
N LEU A 192 -1.25 14.70 7.92
CA LEU A 192 -1.85 13.53 8.56
C LEU A 192 -0.79 12.48 8.91
N TYR A 193 0.09 12.15 7.97
CA TYR A 193 1.15 11.19 8.20
C TYR A 193 2.05 11.59 9.38
N GLN A 194 2.47 12.84 9.44
CA GLN A 194 3.30 13.38 10.54
C GLN A 194 2.56 13.34 11.87
N HIS A 195 1.27 13.70 11.88
CA HIS A 195 0.43 13.64 13.07
C HIS A 195 0.34 12.20 13.60
N LEU A 196 0.09 11.23 12.74
CA LEU A 196 -0.04 9.81 13.11
C LEU A 196 1.28 9.18 13.60
N GLN A 197 2.45 9.72 13.22
CA GLN A 197 3.75 9.22 13.70
C GLN A 197 3.97 9.50 15.20
N GLY A 198 3.42 10.58 15.74
CA GLY A 198 3.60 11.01 17.12
C GLY A 198 2.50 10.55 18.08
N ASN A 199 1.44 9.92 17.58
CA ASN A 199 0.24 9.62 18.36
C ASN A 199 0.06 8.12 18.66
N PRO A 200 -0.59 7.79 19.79
CA PRO A 200 -0.91 6.41 20.13
C PRO A 200 -1.83 5.77 19.11
N GLN A 201 -1.98 4.45 19.19
CA GLN A 201 -2.87 3.69 18.32
C GLN A 201 -4.32 4.19 18.45
N ILE A 202 -4.86 4.71 17.37
CA ILE A 202 -6.27 5.08 17.29
C ILE A 202 -7.09 3.81 17.04
N ARG A 203 -8.09 3.58 17.88
CA ARG A 203 -9.03 2.46 17.72
C ARG A 203 -10.22 2.90 16.87
N PHE A 204 -10.52 2.14 15.84
CA PHE A 204 -11.70 2.34 15.00
C PHE A 204 -12.77 1.29 15.26
N CYS A 205 -14.03 1.71 15.32
CA CYS A 205 -15.18 0.84 15.59
C CYS A 205 -16.38 1.18 14.70
N LEU A 206 -17.07 0.15 14.23
CA LEU A 206 -18.44 0.30 13.70
C LEU A 206 -19.45 0.30 14.84
N THR A 207 -20.56 1.03 14.69
CA THR A 207 -21.71 0.96 15.57
C THR A 207 -22.41 -0.41 15.46
N SER A 208 -23.26 -0.78 16.43
CA SER A 208 -24.01 -2.04 16.39
C SER A 208 -24.87 -2.14 15.13
N ARG A 209 -25.58 -1.04 14.79
CA ARG A 209 -26.41 -0.97 13.56
C ARG A 209 -25.58 -1.19 12.29
N GLN A 210 -24.41 -0.55 12.18
CA GLN A 210 -23.51 -0.71 11.03
C GLN A 210 -22.98 -2.14 10.93
N LYS A 211 -22.63 -2.79 12.06
CA LYS A 211 -22.23 -4.20 12.10
C LYS A 211 -23.33 -5.13 11.58
N ASP A 212 -24.57 -4.88 11.98
CA ASP A 212 -25.71 -5.70 11.53
C ASP A 212 -25.95 -5.54 10.02
N LEU A 213 -25.92 -4.31 9.49
CA LEU A 213 -26.04 -4.02 8.07
C LEU A 213 -24.90 -4.64 7.26
N PHE A 214 -23.66 -4.51 7.75
CA PHE A 214 -22.46 -5.11 7.14
C PHE A 214 -22.59 -6.64 7.04
N ASN A 215 -22.93 -7.30 8.15
CA ASN A 215 -23.09 -8.76 8.20
C ASN A 215 -24.23 -9.25 7.32
N CYS A 216 -25.36 -8.53 7.30
CA CYS A 216 -26.48 -8.86 6.42
C CYS A 216 -26.08 -8.80 4.95
N TYR A 217 -25.40 -7.72 4.53
CA TYR A 217 -24.94 -7.56 3.15
C TYR A 217 -23.97 -8.66 2.73
N PHE A 218 -22.90 -8.90 3.50
CA PHE A 218 -21.88 -9.88 3.12
C PHE A 218 -22.36 -11.32 3.19
N ARG A 219 -23.32 -11.64 4.07
CA ARG A 219 -24.00 -12.93 4.07
C ARG A 219 -24.77 -13.15 2.77
N THR A 220 -25.56 -12.17 2.34
CA THR A 220 -26.30 -12.23 1.09
C THR A 220 -25.36 -12.30 -0.11
N ALA A 221 -24.33 -11.45 -0.14
CA ALA A 221 -23.34 -11.43 -1.21
C ALA A 221 -22.61 -12.78 -1.34
N GLN A 222 -22.25 -13.42 -0.21
CA GLN A 222 -21.60 -14.74 -0.24
C GLN A 222 -22.48 -15.79 -0.92
N HIS A 223 -23.77 -15.87 -0.61
CA HIS A 223 -24.68 -16.80 -1.29
C HIS A 223 -24.85 -16.47 -2.76
N THR A 224 -25.11 -15.19 -3.09
CA THR A 224 -25.29 -14.74 -4.48
C THR A 224 -24.09 -15.10 -5.35
N TYR A 225 -22.88 -14.81 -4.89
CA TYR A 225 -21.67 -15.08 -5.65
C TYR A 225 -21.25 -16.55 -5.66
N HIS A 226 -21.58 -17.31 -4.61
CA HIS A 226 -21.43 -18.75 -4.63
C HIS A 226 -22.30 -19.41 -5.71
N ASP A 227 -23.58 -19.03 -5.78
CA ASP A 227 -24.50 -19.58 -6.77
C ASP A 227 -24.11 -19.19 -8.21
N LYS A 228 -23.43 -18.05 -8.38
CA LYS A 228 -23.03 -17.53 -9.69
C LYS A 228 -21.66 -18.03 -10.17
N LEU A 229 -20.67 -18.09 -9.28
CA LEU A 229 -19.26 -18.29 -9.63
C LEU A 229 -18.59 -19.46 -8.88
N GLY A 230 -19.32 -20.12 -7.99
CA GLY A 230 -18.80 -21.26 -7.23
C GLY A 230 -17.92 -20.89 -6.03
N ASP A 231 -17.29 -21.91 -5.45
CA ASP A 231 -16.51 -21.80 -4.21
C ASP A 231 -15.26 -20.92 -4.35
N ASP A 232 -14.61 -20.92 -5.49
CA ASP A 232 -13.30 -20.25 -5.72
C ASP A 232 -13.41 -18.73 -5.57
N PHE A 233 -14.54 -18.14 -5.96
CA PHE A 233 -14.78 -16.70 -5.83
C PHE A 233 -15.11 -16.28 -4.40
N ILE A 234 -15.51 -17.19 -3.52
CA ILE A 234 -15.92 -16.89 -2.14
C ILE A 234 -14.78 -16.27 -1.31
N ALA A 235 -13.55 -16.68 -1.60
CA ALA A 235 -12.37 -16.04 -0.97
C ALA A 235 -12.31 -14.53 -1.25
N SER A 236 -12.67 -14.09 -2.47
CA SER A 236 -12.72 -12.68 -2.86
C SER A 236 -13.86 -11.94 -2.14
N VAL A 237 -15.04 -12.54 -2.02
CA VAL A 237 -16.18 -11.96 -1.29
C VAL A 237 -15.83 -11.73 0.18
N ARG A 238 -15.24 -12.73 0.84
CA ARG A 238 -14.85 -12.64 2.27
C ARG A 238 -13.78 -11.57 2.50
N ARG A 239 -12.79 -11.49 1.61
CA ARG A 239 -11.75 -10.45 1.72
C ARG A 239 -12.28 -9.06 1.38
N MET A 240 -13.26 -8.96 0.48
CA MET A 240 -13.95 -7.70 0.23
C MET A 240 -14.61 -7.16 1.50
N GLY A 241 -15.14 -8.02 2.38
CA GLY A 241 -15.61 -7.60 3.69
C GLY A 241 -14.52 -6.91 4.52
N LEU A 242 -13.35 -7.53 4.66
CA LEU A 242 -12.22 -6.91 5.36
C LEU A 242 -11.77 -5.60 4.69
N ILE A 243 -11.72 -5.57 3.37
CA ILE A 243 -11.36 -4.38 2.58
C ILE A 243 -12.37 -3.26 2.82
N THR A 244 -13.67 -3.55 2.83
CA THR A 244 -14.75 -2.58 3.12
C THR A 244 -14.57 -1.95 4.50
N TYR A 245 -14.26 -2.76 5.51
CA TYR A 245 -13.94 -2.27 6.85
C TYR A 245 -12.74 -1.32 6.83
N ARG A 246 -11.68 -1.67 6.10
CA ARG A 246 -10.48 -0.82 5.94
C ARG A 246 -10.79 0.48 5.19
N ILE A 247 -11.65 0.44 4.17
CA ILE A 247 -12.10 1.66 3.46
C ILE A 247 -12.85 2.57 4.42
N ALA A 248 -13.80 2.06 5.20
CA ALA A 248 -14.54 2.83 6.20
C ALA A 248 -13.57 3.47 7.22
N MET A 249 -12.59 2.71 7.70
CA MET A 249 -11.55 3.22 8.61
C MET A 249 -10.74 4.36 7.99
N VAL A 250 -10.33 4.25 6.72
CA VAL A 250 -9.58 5.30 6.02
C VAL A 250 -10.45 6.55 5.83
N LEU A 251 -11.72 6.39 5.43
CA LEU A 251 -12.63 7.53 5.26
C LEU A 251 -12.84 8.27 6.59
N SER A 252 -13.06 7.55 7.69
CA SER A 252 -13.21 8.15 9.01
C SER A 252 -11.92 8.87 9.46
N MET A 253 -10.74 8.31 9.15
CA MET A 253 -9.47 8.99 9.42
C MET A 253 -9.31 10.29 8.61
N LEU A 254 -9.72 10.30 7.34
CA LEU A 254 -9.66 11.50 6.51
C LEU A 254 -10.61 12.58 7.03
N ARG A 255 -11.79 12.21 7.55
CA ARG A 255 -12.72 13.15 8.21
C ARG A 255 -12.08 13.82 9.43
N MET A 256 -11.32 13.07 10.26
CA MET A 256 -10.62 13.64 11.42
C MET A 256 -9.59 14.71 11.03
N VAL A 257 -9.00 14.62 9.83
CA VAL A 257 -8.12 15.67 9.31
C VAL A 257 -8.86 16.98 9.13
N ASP A 258 -10.06 16.91 8.56
CA ASP A 258 -10.88 18.12 8.31
C ASP A 258 -11.38 18.71 9.63
N GLU A 259 -11.75 17.88 10.59
CA GLU A 259 -12.23 18.27 11.92
C GLU A 259 -11.09 18.69 12.86
N LYS A 260 -9.83 18.34 12.55
CA LYS A 260 -8.62 18.54 13.39
C LYS A 260 -8.77 17.94 14.80
N ASP A 261 -9.55 16.87 14.92
CA ASP A 261 -9.76 16.12 16.15
C ASP A 261 -9.34 14.65 15.95
N PHE A 262 -8.48 14.15 16.84
CA PHE A 262 -7.90 12.82 16.74
C PHE A 262 -8.08 12.06 18.08
N PRO A 263 -9.31 11.60 18.37
CA PRO A 263 -9.58 10.86 19.60
C PRO A 263 -8.93 9.47 19.57
N GLU A 264 -8.69 8.89 20.74
CA GLU A 264 -8.16 7.52 20.86
C GLU A 264 -9.14 6.45 20.32
N LEU A 265 -10.44 6.77 20.29
CA LEU A 265 -11.48 5.89 19.78
C LEU A 265 -12.38 6.65 18.79
N ILE A 266 -12.43 6.14 17.56
CA ILE A 266 -13.27 6.66 16.47
C ILE A 266 -14.43 5.68 16.24
N TYR A 267 -15.66 6.18 16.33
CA TYR A 267 -16.82 5.49 15.78
C TYR A 267 -17.05 5.95 14.35
N CYS A 268 -17.28 4.99 13.44
CA CYS A 268 -17.58 5.29 12.04
C CYS A 268 -18.84 6.14 11.91
N HIS A 269 -18.74 7.24 11.18
CA HIS A 269 -19.93 8.00 10.79
C HIS A 269 -20.76 7.20 9.77
N ASP A 270 -22.09 7.36 9.81
CA ASP A 270 -22.97 6.63 8.89
C ASP A 270 -22.67 6.94 7.42
N GLU A 271 -22.30 8.18 7.10
CA GLU A 271 -21.89 8.60 5.75
C GLU A 271 -20.63 7.87 5.26
N ASP A 272 -19.61 7.70 6.11
CA ASP A 272 -18.37 7.00 5.79
C ASP A 272 -18.64 5.51 5.59
N PHE A 273 -19.49 4.94 6.44
CA PHE A 273 -19.93 3.56 6.33
C PHE A 273 -20.69 3.31 5.03
N GLU A 274 -21.68 4.16 4.71
CA GLU A 274 -22.47 4.05 3.48
C GLU A 274 -21.58 4.21 2.24
N CYS A 275 -20.66 5.18 2.25
CA CYS A 275 -19.70 5.38 1.18
C CYS A 275 -18.81 4.13 0.98
N ALA A 276 -18.27 3.56 2.06
CA ALA A 276 -17.47 2.33 1.99
C ALA A 276 -18.28 1.16 1.43
N MET A 277 -19.54 1.01 1.82
CA MET A 277 -20.43 -0.03 1.31
C MET A 277 -20.75 0.16 -0.18
N ILE A 278 -20.95 1.40 -0.65
CA ILE A 278 -21.20 1.71 -2.08
C ILE A 278 -19.93 1.40 -2.90
N ILE A 279 -18.76 1.86 -2.45
CA ILE A 279 -17.48 1.56 -3.08
C ILE A 279 -17.29 0.04 -3.21
N SER A 280 -17.55 -0.68 -2.14
CA SER A 280 -17.41 -2.14 -2.10
C SER A 280 -18.33 -2.86 -3.10
N LYS A 281 -19.58 -2.41 -3.24
CA LYS A 281 -20.52 -2.95 -4.25
C LYS A 281 -20.01 -2.79 -5.68
N VAL A 282 -19.39 -1.66 -5.99
CA VAL A 282 -18.77 -1.43 -7.30
C VAL A 282 -17.53 -2.30 -7.49
N LEU A 283 -16.67 -2.36 -6.47
CA LEU A 283 -15.42 -3.09 -6.55
C LEU A 283 -15.60 -4.60 -6.67
N ILE A 284 -16.63 -5.16 -6.03
CA ILE A 284 -16.91 -6.59 -6.14
C ILE A 284 -17.38 -6.95 -7.56
N GLN A 285 -18.15 -6.07 -8.22
CA GLN A 285 -18.55 -6.24 -9.62
C GLN A 285 -17.35 -6.15 -10.57
N HIS A 286 -16.41 -5.24 -10.30
CA HIS A 286 -15.17 -5.17 -11.07
C HIS A 286 -14.29 -6.40 -10.84
N THR A 287 -14.23 -6.90 -9.60
CA THR A 287 -13.50 -8.14 -9.27
C THR A 287 -14.12 -9.35 -9.98
N GLU A 288 -15.45 -9.45 -10.00
CA GLU A 288 -16.18 -10.48 -10.76
C GLU A 288 -15.83 -10.44 -12.25
N ARG A 289 -15.84 -9.25 -12.86
CA ARG A 289 -15.49 -9.08 -14.28
C ARG A 289 -14.07 -9.57 -14.56
N VAL A 290 -13.10 -9.14 -13.75
CA VAL A 290 -11.70 -9.57 -13.92
C VAL A 290 -11.55 -11.08 -13.70
N TYR A 291 -12.25 -11.63 -12.69
CA TYR A 291 -12.27 -13.07 -12.45
C TYR A 291 -12.74 -13.84 -13.67
N THR A 292 -13.88 -13.43 -14.26
CA THR A 292 -14.46 -14.09 -15.46
C THR A 292 -13.58 -13.93 -16.70
N GLU A 293 -12.80 -12.84 -16.81
CA GLU A 293 -11.85 -12.65 -17.91
C GLU A 293 -10.56 -13.49 -17.74
N LEU A 294 -10.21 -13.89 -16.52
CA LEU A 294 -9.01 -14.68 -16.21
C LEU A 294 -9.29 -16.19 -16.12
N SER A 295 -10.52 -16.60 -15.80
CA SER A 295 -10.98 -18.00 -15.73
C SER A 295 -11.37 -18.50 -17.11
#